data_0c065c1c5a830b6daab85a41faf7ad43
#
_entry.id   0c065c1c5a830b6daab85a41faf7ad43
#
_cell.length_a   1.000
_cell.length_b   1.000
_cell.length_c   1.000
_cell.angle_alpha   90.00
_cell.angle_beta   90.00
_cell.angle_gamma   90.00
#
_symmetry.space_group_name_H-M   'P 1'
#
loop_
_entity.id
_entity.type
_entity.pdbx_description
1 polymer ?
#
loop_
_entity_poly.entity_id
_entity_poly.type
_entity_poly.pdbx_seq_one_letter_code
_entity_poly.pdbx_strand_id
1 'polypeptide(L)'
;IGIGLEAAGKIDEVGTNVKEFNKGDNIAYASIPLGAYSQQRIIPANIAVKIPDGISHELAATLMTKGLTTNYLLTKTYKLKAGETVLFHAAAGGVGQIFAQWANSMGAKVIGTVGSDEKVKVAKDNGYEHVINYTKTDFAKEVLKITKNKGVTAVFDGVGKKTFQGSISCLKTRGMLVSFGNASGPLDPVNVPKDIQPKGLY
;
A
#
# COMPACT_ATOMS: atom_id res chain seq x y z
N ILE A 1 -22.76 12.62 -11.17
CA ILE A 1 -21.95 11.97 -10.12
C ILE A 1 -20.49 12.25 -10.46
N GLY A 2 -19.76 12.93 -9.56
CA GLY A 2 -18.34 13.18 -9.75
C GLY A 2 -17.52 11.91 -9.58
N ILE A 3 -16.41 11.80 -10.31
CA ILE A 3 -15.43 10.71 -10.19
C ILE A 3 -14.08 11.29 -9.76
N GLY A 4 -13.16 10.42 -9.33
CA GLY A 4 -11.83 10.81 -8.83
C GLY A 4 -11.80 11.07 -7.33
N LEU A 5 -10.76 10.55 -6.68
CA LEU A 5 -10.53 10.60 -5.24
C LEU A 5 -9.40 11.56 -4.87
N GLU A 6 -8.38 11.65 -5.70
CA GLU A 6 -7.15 12.41 -5.47
C GLU A 6 -6.90 13.42 -6.60
N ALA A 7 -6.36 14.57 -6.27
CA ALA A 7 -5.96 15.60 -7.22
C ALA A 7 -4.87 16.50 -6.65
N ALA A 8 -4.24 17.24 -7.56
CA ALA A 8 -3.37 18.36 -7.23
C ALA A 8 -3.73 19.56 -8.10
N GLY A 9 -3.46 20.75 -7.62
CA GLY A 9 -3.77 21.97 -8.34
C GLY A 9 -3.32 23.21 -7.59
N LYS A 10 -3.73 24.35 -8.10
CA LYS A 10 -3.44 25.67 -7.54
C LYS A 10 -4.68 26.26 -6.89
N ILE A 11 -4.52 26.90 -5.77
CA ILE A 11 -5.62 27.58 -5.06
C ILE A 11 -6.01 28.86 -5.80
N ASP A 12 -7.25 28.94 -6.25
CA ASP A 12 -7.82 30.15 -6.85
C ASP A 12 -8.37 31.10 -5.79
N GLU A 13 -9.05 30.57 -4.77
CA GLU A 13 -9.65 31.33 -3.69
C GLU A 13 -9.55 30.60 -2.35
N VAL A 14 -9.53 31.36 -1.27
CA VAL A 14 -9.44 30.85 0.11
C VAL A 14 -10.62 31.37 0.92
N GLY A 15 -11.27 30.52 1.68
CA GLY A 15 -12.33 30.91 2.60
C GLY A 15 -11.81 31.83 3.70
N THR A 16 -12.65 32.76 4.17
CA THR A 16 -12.27 33.83 5.11
C THR A 16 -11.66 33.37 6.42
N ASN A 17 -11.99 32.17 6.86
CA ASN A 17 -11.50 31.58 8.11
C ASN A 17 -10.26 30.67 7.95
N VAL A 18 -9.79 30.41 6.72
CA VAL A 18 -8.62 29.60 6.45
C VAL A 18 -7.35 30.44 6.60
N LYS A 19 -6.40 29.99 7.42
CA LYS A 19 -5.16 30.72 7.72
C LYS A 19 -3.91 30.04 7.16
N GLU A 20 -4.01 28.75 6.85
CA GLU A 20 -2.86 27.90 6.48
C GLU A 20 -2.49 28.01 5.01
N PHE A 21 -3.41 28.51 4.19
CA PHE A 21 -3.27 28.58 2.74
C PHE A 21 -3.51 29.98 2.20
N ASN A 22 -2.88 30.28 1.07
CA ASN A 22 -3.06 31.52 0.32
C ASN A 22 -3.48 31.21 -1.12
N LYS A 23 -4.13 32.18 -1.77
CA LYS A 23 -4.32 32.15 -3.22
C LYS A 23 -2.97 31.95 -3.90
N GLY A 24 -2.91 31.03 -4.84
CA GLY A 24 -1.69 30.70 -5.57
C GLY A 24 -0.85 29.55 -4.99
N ASP A 25 -1.15 29.06 -3.77
CA ASP A 25 -0.47 27.88 -3.22
C ASP A 25 -0.75 26.65 -4.07
N ASN A 26 0.28 25.83 -4.27
CA ASN A 26 0.16 24.52 -4.90
C ASN A 26 -0.21 23.50 -3.84
N ILE A 27 -1.29 22.75 -4.06
CA ILE A 27 -1.80 21.76 -3.09
C ILE A 27 -2.12 20.44 -3.77
N ALA A 28 -2.11 19.36 -2.96
CA ALA A 28 -2.66 18.07 -3.31
C ALA A 28 -3.62 17.60 -2.20
N TYR A 29 -4.53 16.71 -2.55
CA TYR A 29 -5.44 16.08 -1.59
C TYR A 29 -5.89 14.70 -2.06
N ALA A 30 -6.34 13.87 -1.11
CA ALA A 30 -7.06 12.61 -1.36
C ALA A 30 -8.16 12.46 -0.32
N SER A 31 -9.41 12.56 -0.74
CA SER A 31 -10.56 12.47 0.17
C SER A 31 -11.88 12.25 -0.56
N ILE A 32 -12.86 11.75 0.19
CA ILE A 32 -14.27 11.76 -0.20
C ILE A 32 -14.91 13.13 0.18
N PRO A 33 -16.01 13.54 -0.49
CA PRO A 33 -16.70 12.84 -1.58
C PRO A 33 -15.89 12.84 -2.88
N LEU A 34 -16.21 11.91 -3.79
CA LEU A 34 -15.61 11.86 -5.13
C LEU A 34 -15.87 13.15 -5.90
N GLY A 35 -15.08 13.43 -6.93
CA GLY A 35 -15.22 14.64 -7.76
C GLY A 35 -13.89 15.32 -8.09
N ALA A 36 -12.77 14.63 -7.92
CA ALA A 36 -11.45 15.16 -8.21
C ALA A 36 -11.21 15.36 -9.74
N TYR A 37 -11.98 14.70 -10.60
CA TYR A 37 -11.92 14.91 -12.06
C TYR A 37 -12.76 16.15 -12.42
N SER A 38 -12.25 17.32 -12.09
CA SER A 38 -12.89 18.60 -12.35
C SER A 38 -11.84 19.68 -12.59
N GLN A 39 -12.22 20.71 -13.36
CA GLN A 39 -11.33 21.86 -13.59
C GLN A 39 -11.18 22.72 -12.33
N GLN A 40 -12.25 22.83 -11.55
CA GLN A 40 -12.28 23.56 -10.28
C GLN A 40 -13.13 22.79 -9.26
N ARG A 41 -12.74 22.89 -7.99
CA ARG A 41 -13.45 22.23 -6.90
C ARG A 41 -13.26 22.96 -5.58
N ILE A 42 -14.32 23.02 -4.80
CA ILE A 42 -14.26 23.47 -3.41
C ILE A 42 -13.95 22.25 -2.53
N ILE A 43 -12.94 22.37 -1.68
CA ILE A 43 -12.55 21.33 -0.73
C ILE A 43 -12.37 21.93 0.67
N PRO A 44 -12.57 21.14 1.74
CA PRO A 44 -12.20 21.56 3.09
C PRO A 44 -10.68 21.77 3.20
N ALA A 45 -10.26 22.85 3.87
CA ALA A 45 -8.83 23.15 4.01
C ALA A 45 -8.03 22.05 4.74
N ASN A 46 -8.64 21.38 5.71
CA ASN A 46 -8.01 20.34 6.51
C ASN A 46 -7.64 19.04 5.76
N ILE A 47 -8.10 18.87 4.52
CA ILE A 47 -7.69 17.73 3.69
C ILE A 47 -6.60 18.10 2.67
N ALA A 48 -6.30 19.38 2.52
CA ALA A 48 -5.29 19.87 1.60
C ALA A 48 -3.89 19.79 2.22
N VAL A 49 -2.91 19.47 1.38
CA VAL A 49 -1.48 19.44 1.75
C VAL A 49 -0.72 20.32 0.76
N LYS A 50 0.16 21.20 1.25
CA LYS A 50 1.05 21.97 0.36
C LYS A 50 1.99 21.03 -0.37
N ILE A 51 2.15 21.24 -1.66
CA ILE A 51 3.12 20.50 -2.48
C ILE A 51 4.48 21.15 -2.25
N PRO A 52 5.50 20.36 -1.85
CA PRO A 52 6.87 20.85 -1.72
C PRO A 52 7.42 21.36 -3.07
N ASP A 53 8.35 22.30 -3.00
CA ASP A 53 9.06 22.77 -4.20
C ASP A 53 9.76 21.63 -4.92
N GLY A 54 9.72 21.66 -6.26
CA GLY A 54 10.29 20.63 -7.12
C GLY A 54 9.40 19.40 -7.37
N ILE A 55 8.22 19.31 -6.75
CA ILE A 55 7.22 18.26 -7.02
C ILE A 55 6.16 18.79 -7.99
N SER A 56 5.95 18.12 -9.12
CA SER A 56 4.92 18.50 -10.07
C SER A 56 3.50 18.15 -9.56
N HIS A 57 2.47 18.81 -10.10
CA HIS A 57 1.08 18.50 -9.78
C HIS A 57 0.72 17.06 -10.15
N GLU A 58 1.19 16.56 -11.30
CA GLU A 58 0.95 15.19 -11.76
C GLU A 58 1.52 14.17 -10.76
N LEU A 59 2.77 14.39 -10.33
CA LEU A 59 3.40 13.52 -9.34
C LEU A 59 2.66 13.58 -8.01
N ALA A 60 2.35 14.77 -7.52
CA ALA A 60 1.64 14.95 -6.27
C ALA A 60 0.25 14.27 -6.30
N ALA A 61 -0.53 14.48 -7.38
CA ALA A 61 -1.85 13.85 -7.53
C ALA A 61 -1.76 12.31 -7.53
N THR A 62 -0.73 11.73 -8.14
CA THR A 62 -0.58 10.27 -8.19
C THR A 62 -0.07 9.65 -6.90
N LEU A 63 0.56 10.43 -6.03
CA LEU A 63 1.16 9.96 -4.79
C LEU A 63 0.22 10.01 -3.58
N MET A 64 -0.83 10.83 -3.58
CA MET A 64 -1.62 11.08 -2.37
C MET A 64 -2.19 9.80 -1.78
N THR A 65 -3.09 9.11 -2.47
CA THR A 65 -3.71 7.88 -1.94
C THR A 65 -2.67 6.77 -1.72
N LYS A 66 -1.78 6.58 -2.67
CA LYS A 66 -0.81 5.48 -2.66
C LYS A 66 0.29 5.71 -1.63
N GLY A 67 0.80 6.93 -1.54
CA GLY A 67 1.82 7.32 -0.57
C GLY A 67 1.30 7.33 0.86
N LEU A 68 0.10 7.89 1.09
CA LEU A 68 -0.54 7.86 2.41
C LEU A 68 -0.83 6.43 2.86
N THR A 69 -1.30 5.57 1.93
CA THR A 69 -1.51 4.14 2.23
C THR A 69 -0.19 3.47 2.62
N THR A 70 0.87 3.66 1.84
CA THR A 70 2.20 3.13 2.17
C THR A 70 2.68 3.62 3.53
N ASN A 71 2.52 4.93 3.80
CA ASN A 71 2.93 5.51 5.06
C ASN A 71 2.27 4.83 6.27
N TYR A 72 0.94 4.76 6.30
CA TYR A 72 0.29 4.16 7.46
C TYR A 72 0.55 2.66 7.58
N LEU A 73 0.67 1.94 6.48
CA LEU A 73 1.02 0.51 6.50
C LEU A 73 2.37 0.28 7.16
N LEU A 74 3.40 1.06 6.79
CA LEU A 74 4.77 0.90 7.28
C LEU A 74 5.02 1.48 8.67
N THR A 75 4.27 2.52 9.07
CA THR A 75 4.61 3.31 10.26
C THR A 75 3.57 3.26 11.37
N LYS A 76 2.31 3.02 11.04
CA LYS A 76 1.19 3.04 12.01
C LYS A 76 0.59 1.67 12.22
N THR A 77 0.22 0.95 11.15
CA THR A 77 -0.38 -0.37 11.25
C THR A 77 0.66 -1.42 11.64
N TYR A 78 1.76 -1.46 10.91
CA TYR A 78 2.92 -2.30 11.21
C TYR A 78 4.17 -1.41 11.29
N LYS A 79 4.76 -1.32 12.46
CA LYS A 79 5.99 -0.53 12.63
C LYS A 79 7.18 -1.32 12.12
N LEU A 80 7.40 -1.25 10.80
CA LEU A 80 8.46 -1.99 10.10
C LEU A 80 9.84 -1.65 10.68
N LYS A 81 10.67 -2.67 10.87
CA LYS A 81 12.03 -2.55 11.42
C LYS A 81 13.07 -3.02 10.42
N ALA A 82 14.25 -2.45 10.50
CA ALA A 82 15.40 -2.90 9.73
C ALA A 82 15.69 -4.38 9.99
N GLY A 83 16.09 -5.11 8.94
CA GLY A 83 16.38 -6.55 8.98
C GLY A 83 15.16 -7.47 8.90
N GLU A 84 13.94 -6.95 8.96
CA GLU A 84 12.74 -7.77 8.77
C GLU A 84 12.55 -8.17 7.31
N THR A 85 11.91 -9.33 7.11
CA THR A 85 11.45 -9.79 5.80
C THR A 85 9.93 -9.83 5.80
N VAL A 86 9.30 -9.14 4.87
CA VAL A 86 7.85 -9.01 4.73
C VAL A 86 7.38 -9.45 3.35
N LEU A 87 6.11 -9.82 3.24
CA LEU A 87 5.44 -10.14 1.99
C LEU A 87 4.46 -9.03 1.63
N PHE A 88 4.44 -8.60 0.38
CA PHE A 88 3.46 -7.64 -0.15
C PHE A 88 2.76 -8.23 -1.38
N HIS A 89 1.44 -8.33 -1.33
CA HIS A 89 0.63 -8.76 -2.47
C HIS A 89 0.35 -7.61 -3.45
N ALA A 90 0.18 -7.95 -4.74
CA ALA A 90 0.04 -6.98 -5.83
C ALA A 90 1.23 -6.00 -5.93
N ALA A 91 2.46 -6.54 -5.88
CA ALA A 91 3.72 -5.81 -5.84
C ALA A 91 3.91 -4.77 -6.97
N ALA A 92 3.37 -5.03 -8.16
CA ALA A 92 3.42 -4.09 -9.30
C ALA A 92 2.30 -3.03 -9.28
N GLY A 93 1.41 -3.05 -8.28
CA GLY A 93 0.37 -2.04 -8.09
C GLY A 93 0.93 -0.72 -7.57
N GLY A 94 0.14 0.36 -7.64
CA GLY A 94 0.62 1.70 -7.25
C GLY A 94 1.14 1.79 -5.80
N VAL A 95 0.46 1.16 -4.83
CA VAL A 95 0.94 1.08 -3.44
C VAL A 95 2.18 0.19 -3.36
N GLY A 96 2.18 -0.98 -4.05
CA GLY A 96 3.28 -1.94 -4.01
C GLY A 96 4.61 -1.36 -4.50
N GLN A 97 4.59 -0.56 -5.57
CA GLN A 97 5.80 0.07 -6.09
C GLN A 97 6.43 1.05 -5.09
N ILE A 98 5.63 1.86 -4.41
CA ILE A 98 6.11 2.79 -3.38
C ILE A 98 6.55 2.02 -2.13
N PHE A 99 5.79 0.98 -1.75
CA PHE A 99 6.02 0.19 -0.54
C PHE A 99 7.42 -0.43 -0.52
N ALA A 100 7.85 -1.09 -1.62
CA ALA A 100 9.15 -1.74 -1.65
C ALA A 100 10.30 -0.75 -1.55
N GLN A 101 10.24 0.36 -2.31
CA GLN A 101 11.26 1.40 -2.24
C GLN A 101 11.39 1.96 -0.82
N TRP A 102 10.27 2.26 -0.18
CA TRP A 102 10.26 2.81 1.18
C TRP A 102 10.71 1.78 2.23
N ALA A 103 10.22 0.55 2.18
CA ALA A 103 10.63 -0.51 3.08
C ALA A 103 12.13 -0.82 2.97
N ASN A 104 12.68 -0.83 1.75
CA ASN A 104 14.11 -1.01 1.51
C ASN A 104 14.93 0.13 2.11
N SER A 105 14.47 1.39 2.00
CA SER A 105 15.14 2.54 2.63
C SER A 105 15.13 2.46 4.16
N MET A 106 14.17 1.73 4.74
CA MET A 106 14.12 1.42 6.17
C MET A 106 14.99 0.19 6.55
N GLY A 107 15.67 -0.43 5.59
CA GLY A 107 16.54 -1.60 5.83
C GLY A 107 15.79 -2.94 5.92
N ALA A 108 14.53 -3.02 5.50
CA ALA A 108 13.78 -4.27 5.44
C ALA A 108 13.90 -4.93 4.06
N LYS A 109 13.57 -6.21 3.97
CA LYS A 109 13.49 -6.98 2.72
C LYS A 109 12.05 -7.24 2.35
N VAL A 110 11.70 -7.05 1.07
CA VAL A 110 10.33 -7.23 0.60
C VAL A 110 10.26 -8.32 -0.44
N ILE A 111 9.43 -9.33 -0.19
CA ILE A 111 9.02 -10.33 -1.17
C ILE A 111 7.71 -9.84 -1.79
N GLY A 112 7.59 -9.86 -3.11
CA GLY A 112 6.39 -9.43 -3.80
C GLY A 112 5.65 -10.58 -4.48
N THR A 113 4.32 -10.47 -4.58
CA THR A 113 3.55 -11.35 -5.47
C THR A 113 2.89 -10.56 -6.58
N VAL A 114 2.81 -11.16 -7.76
CA VAL A 114 2.18 -10.60 -8.95
C VAL A 114 1.33 -11.64 -9.68
N GLY A 115 0.41 -11.17 -10.54
CA GLY A 115 -0.50 -12.04 -11.30
C GLY A 115 -0.09 -12.28 -12.75
N SER A 116 1.04 -11.77 -13.23
CA SER A 116 1.53 -12.02 -14.59
C SER A 116 3.03 -11.80 -14.70
N ASP A 117 3.66 -12.31 -15.76
CA ASP A 117 5.10 -12.19 -15.96
C ASP A 117 5.54 -10.76 -16.28
N GLU A 118 4.72 -10.00 -17.01
CA GLU A 118 5.02 -8.59 -17.30
C GLU A 118 5.15 -7.78 -15.99
N LYS A 119 4.32 -8.10 -15.00
CA LYS A 119 4.33 -7.47 -13.69
C LYS A 119 5.54 -7.85 -12.84
N VAL A 120 6.21 -8.98 -13.13
CA VAL A 120 7.45 -9.37 -12.44
C VAL A 120 8.54 -8.31 -12.67
N LYS A 121 8.70 -7.85 -13.92
CA LYS A 121 9.69 -6.82 -14.25
C LYS A 121 9.38 -5.52 -13.50
N VAL A 122 8.14 -5.06 -13.56
CA VAL A 122 7.72 -3.82 -12.86
C VAL A 122 8.03 -3.90 -11.37
N ALA A 123 7.72 -5.00 -10.70
CA ALA A 123 8.01 -5.16 -9.27
C ALA A 123 9.53 -5.13 -9.00
N LYS A 124 10.32 -5.86 -9.78
CA LYS A 124 11.79 -5.88 -9.62
C LYS A 124 12.41 -4.49 -9.81
N ASP A 125 11.98 -3.75 -10.83
CA ASP A 125 12.45 -2.39 -11.11
C ASP A 125 12.14 -1.42 -9.95
N ASN A 126 11.15 -1.75 -9.10
CA ASN A 126 10.75 -0.98 -7.92
C ASN A 126 11.30 -1.54 -6.59
N GLY A 127 12.30 -2.43 -6.63
CA GLY A 127 13.07 -2.80 -5.45
C GLY A 127 12.67 -4.10 -4.76
N TYR A 128 11.82 -4.92 -5.35
CA TYR A 128 11.56 -6.28 -4.83
C TYR A 128 12.73 -7.21 -5.17
N GLU A 129 13.41 -7.73 -4.16
CA GLU A 129 14.49 -8.73 -4.33
C GLU A 129 13.93 -10.04 -4.90
N HIS A 130 12.78 -10.47 -4.39
CA HIS A 130 12.07 -11.65 -4.82
C HIS A 130 10.65 -11.32 -5.28
N VAL A 131 10.28 -11.76 -6.48
CA VAL A 131 8.93 -11.60 -7.04
C VAL A 131 8.38 -12.94 -7.47
N ILE A 132 7.21 -13.30 -6.96
CA ILE A 132 6.54 -14.57 -7.20
C ILE A 132 5.31 -14.34 -8.07
N ASN A 133 5.24 -14.99 -9.22
CA ASN A 133 4.03 -15.04 -10.01
C ASN A 133 3.13 -16.16 -9.48
N TYR A 134 2.08 -15.80 -8.72
CA TYR A 134 1.18 -16.74 -8.07
C TYR A 134 0.26 -17.50 -9.02
N THR A 135 0.22 -17.13 -10.30
CA THR A 135 -0.53 -17.92 -11.30
C THR A 135 0.23 -19.16 -11.77
N LYS A 136 1.53 -19.22 -11.51
CA LYS A 136 2.41 -20.30 -11.92
C LYS A 136 2.88 -21.18 -10.77
N THR A 137 2.96 -20.62 -9.56
CA THR A 137 3.51 -21.30 -8.39
C THR A 137 2.69 -20.99 -7.14
N ASP A 138 2.72 -21.91 -6.19
CA ASP A 138 2.21 -21.69 -4.83
C ASP A 138 3.11 -20.68 -4.12
N PHE A 139 2.63 -19.44 -4.00
CA PHE A 139 3.44 -18.37 -3.42
C PHE A 139 3.83 -18.64 -1.97
N ALA A 140 3.00 -19.32 -1.18
CA ALA A 140 3.29 -19.57 0.22
C ALA A 140 4.47 -20.54 0.37
N LYS A 141 4.53 -21.58 -0.47
CA LYS A 141 5.68 -22.49 -0.52
C LYS A 141 6.96 -21.78 -0.96
N GLU A 142 6.88 -20.92 -1.98
CA GLU A 142 8.03 -20.15 -2.44
C GLU A 142 8.53 -19.16 -1.37
N VAL A 143 7.62 -18.48 -0.65
CA VAL A 143 8.00 -17.61 0.48
C VAL A 143 8.71 -18.42 1.57
N LEU A 144 8.20 -19.60 1.94
CA LEU A 144 8.87 -20.46 2.93
C LEU A 144 10.24 -20.91 2.44
N LYS A 145 10.40 -21.26 1.18
CA LYS A 145 11.69 -21.60 0.58
C LYS A 145 12.68 -20.43 0.63
N ILE A 146 12.28 -19.24 0.20
CA ILE A 146 13.09 -18.02 0.24
C ILE A 146 13.52 -17.71 1.68
N THR A 147 12.62 -17.86 2.65
CA THR A 147 12.88 -17.57 4.07
C THR A 147 13.48 -18.75 4.83
N LYS A 148 13.88 -19.84 4.15
CA LYS A 148 14.42 -21.07 4.77
C LYS A 148 13.51 -21.60 5.88
N ASN A 149 12.23 -21.67 5.60
CA ASN A 149 11.12 -22.09 6.48
C ASN A 149 10.91 -21.22 7.74
N LYS A 150 11.54 -20.05 7.83
CA LYS A 150 11.31 -19.12 8.96
C LYS A 150 10.00 -18.35 8.82
N GLY A 151 9.50 -18.19 7.60
CA GLY A 151 8.36 -17.34 7.28
C GLY A 151 8.67 -15.83 7.35
N VAL A 152 7.70 -15.01 7.04
CA VAL A 152 7.80 -13.54 7.05
C VAL A 152 7.23 -12.94 8.33
N THR A 153 7.72 -11.75 8.70
CA THR A 153 7.27 -11.05 9.92
C THR A 153 5.89 -10.45 9.76
N ALA A 154 5.58 -9.99 8.57
CA ALA A 154 4.26 -9.47 8.22
C ALA A 154 3.92 -9.79 6.76
N VAL A 155 2.62 -9.89 6.48
CA VAL A 155 2.04 -9.94 5.14
C VAL A 155 1.13 -8.75 4.96
N PHE A 156 1.34 -7.98 3.92
CA PHE A 156 0.48 -6.87 3.52
C PHE A 156 -0.41 -7.33 2.36
N ASP A 157 -1.70 -7.48 2.65
CA ASP A 157 -2.66 -8.10 1.74
C ASP A 157 -3.77 -7.13 1.34
N GLY A 158 -3.69 -6.62 0.11
CA GLY A 158 -4.74 -5.85 -0.55
C GLY A 158 -5.61 -6.68 -1.50
N VAL A 159 -5.32 -7.98 -1.63
CA VAL A 159 -6.02 -8.89 -2.55
C VAL A 159 -7.20 -9.58 -1.88
N GLY A 160 -7.04 -10.09 -0.67
CA GLY A 160 -8.11 -10.63 0.15
C GLY A 160 -8.38 -12.12 -0.09
N LYS A 161 -9.59 -12.48 -0.50
CA LYS A 161 -10.09 -13.86 -0.51
C LYS A 161 -9.12 -14.88 -1.11
N LYS A 162 -8.51 -14.58 -2.25
CA LYS A 162 -7.62 -15.52 -2.96
C LYS A 162 -6.26 -15.73 -2.29
N THR A 163 -5.81 -14.80 -1.45
CA THR A 163 -4.46 -14.83 -0.87
C THR A 163 -4.45 -15.17 0.62
N PHE A 164 -5.56 -15.01 1.32
CA PHE A 164 -5.65 -15.09 2.77
C PHE A 164 -5.02 -16.35 3.37
N GLN A 165 -5.41 -17.55 2.93
CA GLN A 165 -4.90 -18.80 3.49
C GLN A 165 -3.39 -18.99 3.26
N GLY A 166 -2.91 -18.65 2.06
CA GLY A 166 -1.49 -18.66 1.76
C GLY A 166 -0.71 -17.63 2.59
N SER A 167 -1.30 -16.44 2.78
CA SER A 167 -0.74 -15.38 3.62
C SER A 167 -0.51 -15.82 5.05
N ILE A 168 -1.51 -16.45 5.67
CA ILE A 168 -1.39 -17.03 7.02
C ILE A 168 -0.32 -18.11 7.07
N SER A 169 -0.28 -19.01 6.06
CA SER A 169 0.63 -20.16 6.07
C SER A 169 2.10 -19.76 5.99
N CYS A 170 2.45 -18.66 5.35
CA CYS A 170 3.81 -18.18 5.24
C CYS A 170 4.25 -17.17 6.32
N LEU A 171 3.36 -16.77 7.23
CA LEU A 171 3.74 -15.98 8.41
C LEU A 171 4.55 -16.83 9.42
N LYS A 172 5.55 -16.21 10.03
CA LYS A 172 6.21 -16.78 11.21
C LYS A 172 5.28 -16.75 12.43
N THR A 173 5.63 -17.48 13.49
CA THR A 173 4.97 -17.38 14.79
C THR A 173 4.96 -15.92 15.27
N ARG A 174 3.83 -15.43 15.74
CA ARG A 174 3.57 -14.04 16.12
C ARG A 174 3.78 -13.05 14.96
N GLY A 175 3.60 -13.51 13.71
CA GLY A 175 3.57 -12.63 12.54
C GLY A 175 2.25 -11.90 12.45
N MET A 176 2.21 -10.83 11.67
CA MET A 176 1.01 -10.01 11.48
C MET A 176 0.48 -10.11 10.06
N LEU A 177 -0.82 -10.38 9.90
CA LEU A 177 -1.52 -10.19 8.64
C LEU A 177 -2.16 -8.80 8.62
N VAL A 178 -1.67 -7.94 7.74
CA VAL A 178 -2.23 -6.61 7.50
C VAL A 178 -3.15 -6.69 6.28
N SER A 179 -4.44 -6.90 6.52
CA SER A 179 -5.46 -6.88 5.45
C SER A 179 -5.94 -5.45 5.25
N PHE A 180 -5.60 -4.84 4.11
CA PHE A 180 -5.93 -3.45 3.80
C PHE A 180 -6.76 -3.29 2.51
N GLY A 181 -7.18 -4.40 1.89
CA GLY A 181 -8.01 -4.40 0.70
C GLY A 181 -8.59 -5.78 0.40
N ASN A 182 -9.46 -5.83 -0.60
CA ASN A 182 -10.22 -7.02 -0.97
C ASN A 182 -10.44 -7.12 -2.50
N ALA A 183 -9.40 -6.85 -3.28
CA ALA A 183 -9.50 -6.81 -4.75
C ALA A 183 -10.01 -8.12 -5.39
N SER A 184 -9.84 -9.28 -4.72
CA SER A 184 -10.39 -10.57 -5.16
C SER A 184 -11.72 -10.96 -4.51
N GLY A 185 -12.30 -10.05 -3.75
CA GLY A 185 -13.52 -10.25 -2.96
C GLY A 185 -13.26 -10.25 -1.45
N PRO A 186 -14.32 -10.08 -0.64
CA PRO A 186 -14.23 -10.09 0.81
C PRO A 186 -13.73 -11.43 1.32
N LEU A 187 -13.09 -11.42 2.48
CA LEU A 187 -12.68 -12.64 3.17
C LEU A 187 -13.89 -13.47 3.56
N ASP A 188 -13.77 -14.79 3.44
CA ASP A 188 -14.68 -15.70 4.10
C ASP A 188 -14.51 -15.58 5.64
N PRO A 189 -15.49 -16.01 6.44
CA PRO A 189 -15.38 -15.98 7.91
C PRO A 189 -14.08 -16.63 8.39
N VAL A 190 -13.29 -15.89 9.18
CA VAL A 190 -12.01 -16.38 9.72
C VAL A 190 -12.27 -17.27 10.92
N ASN A 191 -11.74 -18.48 10.89
CA ASN A 191 -11.80 -19.40 12.02
C ASN A 191 -10.60 -19.15 12.94
N VAL A 192 -10.80 -18.34 13.99
CA VAL A 192 -9.71 -17.94 14.90
C VAL A 192 -8.95 -19.13 15.49
N PRO A 193 -9.60 -20.19 16.06
CA PRO A 193 -8.90 -21.38 16.55
C PRO A 193 -8.06 -22.09 15.51
N LYS A 194 -8.52 -22.14 14.25
CA LYS A 194 -7.84 -22.84 13.18
C LYS A 194 -6.77 -21.98 12.48
N ASP A 195 -7.12 -20.72 12.20
CA ASP A 195 -6.34 -19.89 11.27
C ASP A 195 -5.33 -19.01 12.03
N ILE A 196 -5.63 -18.58 13.25
CA ILE A 196 -4.86 -17.56 13.97
C ILE A 196 -4.09 -18.16 15.15
N GLN A 197 -4.76 -18.94 16.01
CA GLN A 197 -4.16 -19.47 17.26
C GLN A 197 -2.92 -20.34 17.07
N PRO A 198 -2.80 -21.23 16.06
CA PRO A 198 -1.65 -22.14 15.96
C PRO A 198 -0.31 -21.44 15.88
N LYS A 199 -0.27 -20.23 15.36
CA LYS A 199 0.95 -19.40 15.27
C LYS A 199 0.89 -18.15 16.16
N GLY A 200 -0.21 -17.93 16.89
CA GLY A 200 -0.43 -16.72 17.69
C GLY A 200 -0.33 -15.45 16.84
N LEU A 201 -1.01 -15.43 15.68
CA LEU A 201 -0.95 -14.32 14.72
C LEU A 201 -1.72 -13.08 15.21
N TYR A 202 -1.38 -11.94 14.63
CA TYR A 202 -2.04 -10.65 14.85
C TYR A 202 -2.68 -10.14 13.57
#